data_c75a415f189e3fd9fef5b3b62a56bf4a
#
_entry.id   c75a415f189e3fd9fef5b3b62a56bf4a
#
_cell.length_a   1.000
_cell.length_b   1.000
_cell.length_c   1.000
_cell.angle_alpha   90.00
_cell.angle_beta   90.00
_cell.angle_gamma   90.00
#
_symmetry.space_group_name_H-M   'P 1'
#
loop_
_entity.id
_entity.type
_entity.pdbx_description
1 polymer ?
#
loop_
_entity_poly.entity_id
_entity_poly.type
_entity_poly.pdbx_seq_one_letter_code
_entity_poly.pdbx_strand_id
1 'polypeptide(L)'
;TGPWYTNGTFGLTAGWELDLWGKNRARVEARIGKVNAQKAELEQTRQLLASSVARLYWEWQTQAAAGEVLAQIKHEQDNIIGADRELYQHGITSSVEGVETDINANKTEEQLAEVNGKMKAVEARLVALTNSSSVTLTRHTLPTVDAALPSTLGYELLARRPDLQEAHWY
;
A
#
# COMPACT_ATOMS: atom_id res chain seq x y z
N THR A 1 -26.76 -41.43 68.64
CA THR A 1 -26.11 -41.49 67.31
C THR A 1 -27.16 -41.84 66.30
N GLY A 2 -27.69 -40.82 65.58
CA GLY A 2 -28.65 -40.98 64.46
C GLY A 2 -27.95 -41.28 63.13
N PRO A 3 -28.59 -42.05 62.25
CA PRO A 3 -28.02 -42.41 61.00
C PRO A 3 -27.92 -41.15 60.08
N TRP A 4 -26.79 -40.96 59.48
CA TRP A 4 -26.58 -39.92 58.51
C TRP A 4 -27.12 -40.39 57.15
N TYR A 5 -28.04 -39.62 56.57
CA TYR A 5 -28.54 -39.87 55.22
C TYR A 5 -27.93 -38.81 54.25
N THR A 6 -27.32 -39.28 53.18
CA THR A 6 -26.90 -38.43 52.09
C THR A 6 -27.96 -38.54 51.02
N ASN A 7 -28.74 -37.49 50.78
CA ASN A 7 -29.64 -37.40 49.63
C ASN A 7 -28.95 -36.68 48.50
N GLY A 8 -28.65 -37.41 47.46
CA GLY A 8 -28.20 -36.83 46.18
C GLY A 8 -29.31 -36.88 45.15
N THR A 9 -29.73 -35.73 44.65
CA THR A 9 -30.71 -35.63 43.57
C THR A 9 -29.98 -35.36 42.24
N PHE A 10 -30.00 -36.29 41.33
CA PHE A 10 -29.55 -36.09 39.96
C PHE A 10 -30.77 -35.78 39.09
N GLY A 11 -30.83 -34.57 38.54
CA GLY A 11 -31.86 -34.17 37.59
C GLY A 11 -31.27 -33.88 36.22
N LEU A 12 -31.68 -34.60 35.18
CA LEU A 12 -31.41 -34.27 33.80
C LEU A 12 -32.60 -33.45 33.28
N THR A 13 -32.39 -32.14 33.04
CA THR A 13 -33.45 -31.29 32.51
C THR A 13 -33.17 -31.08 31.01
N ALA A 14 -33.97 -31.66 30.14
CA ALA A 14 -33.98 -31.41 28.71
C ALA A 14 -35.12 -30.43 28.37
N GLY A 15 -34.79 -29.23 28.01
CA GLY A 15 -35.75 -28.23 27.52
C GLY A 15 -35.76 -28.24 25.97
N TRP A 16 -36.91 -28.51 25.36
CA TRP A 16 -37.12 -28.39 23.93
C TRP A 16 -38.07 -27.23 23.67
N GLU A 17 -37.59 -26.22 22.94
CA GLU A 17 -38.41 -25.10 22.46
C GLU A 17 -38.85 -25.38 21.05
N LEU A 18 -40.17 -25.63 20.85
CA LEU A 18 -40.77 -25.78 19.50
C LEU A 18 -40.79 -24.39 18.83
N ASP A 19 -40.04 -24.24 17.74
CA ASP A 19 -39.93 -22.98 16.97
C ASP A 19 -41.12 -22.82 16.01
N LEU A 20 -42.33 -22.68 16.58
CA LEU A 20 -43.59 -22.56 15.83
C LEU A 20 -43.70 -21.28 14.99
N TRP A 21 -42.88 -20.27 15.33
CA TRP A 21 -42.92 -18.94 14.69
C TRP A 21 -41.61 -18.58 13.96
N GLY A 22 -40.71 -19.54 13.77
CA GLY A 22 -39.45 -19.31 13.04
C GLY A 22 -38.43 -18.41 13.74
N LYS A 23 -38.60 -18.13 15.04
CA LYS A 23 -37.69 -17.27 15.84
C LYS A 23 -36.25 -17.77 15.84
N ASN A 24 -36.05 -19.07 16.00
CA ASN A 24 -34.72 -19.66 16.01
C ASN A 24 -34.11 -19.69 14.61
N ARG A 25 -34.93 -19.94 13.59
CA ARG A 25 -34.52 -19.86 12.18
C ARG A 25 -34.08 -18.43 11.82
N ALA A 26 -34.88 -17.42 12.12
CA ALA A 26 -34.53 -16.03 11.88
C ALA A 26 -33.23 -15.60 12.63
N ARG A 27 -33.02 -16.12 13.87
CA ARG A 27 -31.80 -15.87 14.62
C ARG A 27 -30.56 -16.52 13.98
N VAL A 28 -30.70 -17.73 13.44
CA VAL A 28 -29.63 -18.41 12.70
C VAL A 28 -29.33 -17.66 11.40
N GLU A 29 -30.34 -17.26 10.65
CA GLU A 29 -30.18 -16.48 9.41
C GLU A 29 -29.49 -15.13 9.67
N ALA A 30 -29.86 -14.42 10.74
CA ALA A 30 -29.18 -13.19 11.14
C ALA A 30 -27.70 -13.41 11.51
N ARG A 31 -27.37 -14.52 12.15
CA ARG A 31 -25.96 -14.86 12.48
C ARG A 31 -25.17 -15.23 11.23
N ILE A 32 -25.77 -15.93 10.28
CA ILE A 32 -25.16 -16.23 8.97
C ILE A 32 -24.90 -14.94 8.20
N GLY A 33 -25.85 -14.01 8.18
CA GLY A 33 -25.70 -12.69 7.57
C GLY A 33 -24.50 -11.94 8.16
N LYS A 34 -24.40 -11.91 9.50
CA LYS A 34 -23.26 -11.27 10.17
C LYS A 34 -21.91 -11.90 9.82
N VAL A 35 -21.82 -13.22 9.72
CA VAL A 35 -20.57 -13.91 9.32
C VAL A 35 -20.21 -13.57 7.88
N ASN A 36 -21.19 -13.50 6.97
CA ASN A 36 -20.95 -13.14 5.58
C ASN A 36 -20.53 -11.68 5.42
N ALA A 37 -21.14 -10.77 6.19
CA ALA A 37 -20.71 -9.36 6.26
C ALA A 37 -19.24 -9.24 6.72
N GLN A 38 -18.84 -9.95 7.78
CA GLN A 38 -17.45 -9.96 8.25
C GLN A 38 -16.47 -10.53 7.22
N LYS A 39 -16.87 -11.53 6.44
CA LYS A 39 -16.04 -12.04 5.34
C LYS A 39 -15.88 -11.00 4.24
N ALA A 40 -16.93 -10.29 3.88
CA ALA A 40 -16.88 -9.22 2.89
C ALA A 40 -15.98 -8.06 3.35
N GLU A 41 -16.08 -7.65 4.62
CA GLU A 41 -15.19 -6.66 5.24
C GLU A 41 -13.71 -7.09 5.21
N LEU A 42 -13.42 -8.36 5.48
CA LEU A 42 -12.06 -8.90 5.38
C LEU A 42 -11.52 -8.81 3.96
N GLU A 43 -12.33 -9.17 2.95
CA GLU A 43 -11.91 -9.07 1.53
C GLU A 43 -11.72 -7.62 1.11
N GLN A 44 -12.55 -6.69 1.58
CA GLN A 44 -12.35 -5.27 1.37
C GLN A 44 -11.01 -4.78 1.95
N THR A 45 -10.71 -5.17 3.18
CA THR A 45 -9.45 -4.83 3.85
C THR A 45 -8.25 -5.37 3.07
N ARG A 46 -8.32 -6.61 2.59
CA ARG A 46 -7.28 -7.21 1.74
C ARG A 46 -7.07 -6.44 0.44
N GLN A 47 -8.13 -6.03 -0.24
CA GLN A 47 -8.04 -5.26 -1.48
C GLN A 47 -7.45 -3.87 -1.22
N LEU A 48 -7.84 -3.20 -0.14
CA LEU A 48 -7.28 -1.91 0.26
C LEU A 48 -5.78 -2.01 0.59
N LEU A 49 -5.38 -3.05 1.29
CA LEU A 49 -3.98 -3.30 1.60
C LEU A 49 -3.18 -3.58 0.32
N ALA A 50 -3.65 -4.49 -0.53
CA ALA A 50 -2.98 -4.83 -1.78
C ALA A 50 -2.83 -3.61 -2.71
N SER A 51 -3.87 -2.79 -2.86
CA SER A 51 -3.82 -1.57 -3.67
C SER A 51 -2.89 -0.51 -3.07
N SER A 52 -2.81 -0.42 -1.73
CA SER A 52 -1.90 0.49 -1.04
C SER A 52 -0.44 0.08 -1.24
N VAL A 53 -0.13 -1.21 -1.13
CA VAL A 53 1.21 -1.75 -1.40
C VAL A 53 1.59 -1.52 -2.87
N ALA A 54 0.70 -1.82 -3.81
CA ALA A 54 0.94 -1.61 -5.24
C ALA A 54 1.22 -0.13 -5.56
N ARG A 55 0.45 0.79 -4.98
CA ARG A 55 0.66 2.24 -5.16
C ARG A 55 2.02 2.69 -4.63
N LEU A 56 2.40 2.27 -3.43
CA LEU A 56 3.71 2.60 -2.85
C LEU A 56 4.85 1.99 -3.66
N TYR A 57 4.69 0.78 -4.16
CA TYR A 57 5.68 0.16 -5.05
C TYR A 57 5.91 1.00 -6.31
N TRP A 58 4.85 1.44 -6.99
CA TRP A 58 4.97 2.26 -8.18
C TRP A 58 5.45 3.69 -7.88
N GLU A 59 5.10 4.25 -6.72
CA GLU A 59 5.65 5.51 -6.25
C GLU A 59 7.17 5.40 -6.09
N TRP A 60 7.67 4.33 -5.46
CA TRP A 60 9.10 4.08 -5.34
C TRP A 60 9.77 3.93 -6.71
N GLN A 61 9.19 3.17 -7.63
CA GLN A 61 9.72 3.00 -9.00
C GLN A 61 9.83 4.34 -9.74
N THR A 62 8.85 5.21 -9.57
CA THR A 62 8.84 6.54 -10.18
C THR A 62 9.95 7.42 -9.60
N GLN A 63 10.13 7.41 -8.28
CA GLN A 63 11.21 8.15 -7.63
C GLN A 63 12.58 7.60 -8.05
N ALA A 64 12.74 6.29 -8.12
CA ALA A 64 13.98 5.67 -8.57
C ALA A 64 14.33 6.06 -10.02
N ALA A 65 13.34 6.09 -10.93
CA ALA A 65 13.54 6.55 -12.30
C ALA A 65 13.97 8.04 -12.35
N ALA A 66 13.34 8.89 -11.56
CA ALA A 66 13.72 10.30 -11.46
C ALA A 66 15.14 10.46 -10.92
N GLY A 67 15.51 9.66 -9.91
CA GLY A 67 16.86 9.65 -9.36
C GLY A 67 17.94 9.26 -10.38
N GLU A 68 17.65 8.26 -11.22
CA GLU A 68 18.56 7.86 -12.33
C GLU A 68 18.81 9.02 -13.30
N VAL A 69 17.76 9.73 -13.71
CA VAL A 69 17.86 10.89 -14.62
C VAL A 69 18.63 12.03 -13.97
N LEU A 70 18.31 12.35 -12.72
CA LEU A 70 19.02 13.41 -11.98
C LEU A 70 20.51 13.08 -11.77
N ALA A 71 20.84 11.80 -11.54
CA ALA A 71 22.23 11.36 -11.42
C ALA A 71 22.99 11.53 -12.74
N GLN A 72 22.34 11.25 -13.88
CA GLN A 72 22.92 11.55 -15.21
C GLN A 72 23.14 13.05 -15.42
N ILE A 73 22.14 13.88 -15.11
CA ILE A 73 22.25 15.33 -15.22
C ILE A 73 23.42 15.83 -14.36
N LYS A 74 23.52 15.36 -13.11
CA LYS A 74 24.64 15.73 -12.23
C LYS A 74 25.99 15.34 -12.82
N HIS A 75 26.09 14.13 -13.38
CA HIS A 75 27.34 13.69 -14.01
C HIS A 75 27.76 14.59 -15.19
N GLU A 76 26.81 14.97 -16.05
CA GLU A 76 27.09 15.91 -17.14
C GLU A 76 27.46 17.31 -16.64
N GLN A 77 26.80 17.81 -15.58
CA GLN A 77 27.16 19.09 -14.95
C GLN A 77 28.56 19.03 -14.35
N ASP A 78 28.94 17.95 -13.68
CA ASP A 78 30.29 17.78 -13.12
C ASP A 78 31.37 17.78 -14.23
N ASN A 79 31.08 17.19 -15.40
CA ASN A 79 31.94 17.24 -16.58
C ASN A 79 32.11 18.67 -17.13
N ILE A 80 31.00 19.43 -17.20
CA ILE A 80 31.03 20.84 -17.65
C ILE A 80 31.82 21.69 -16.66
N ILE A 81 31.59 21.54 -15.38
CA ILE A 81 32.35 22.26 -14.32
C ILE A 81 33.85 21.96 -14.44
N GLY A 82 34.22 20.71 -14.71
CA GLY A 82 35.60 20.32 -14.94
C GLY A 82 36.21 21.03 -16.14
N ALA A 83 35.52 21.06 -17.27
CA ALA A 83 35.95 21.74 -18.48
C ALA A 83 36.05 23.26 -18.32
N ASP A 84 35.06 23.88 -17.69
CA ASP A 84 35.05 25.33 -17.41
C ASP A 84 36.23 25.75 -16.51
N ARG A 85 36.56 24.93 -15.53
CA ARG A 85 37.69 25.14 -14.64
C ARG A 85 39.04 25.14 -15.38
N GLU A 86 39.20 24.20 -16.32
CA GLU A 86 40.39 24.15 -17.20
C GLU A 86 40.48 25.36 -18.11
N LEU A 87 39.37 25.76 -18.74
CA LEU A 87 39.31 26.96 -19.59
C LEU A 87 39.63 28.25 -18.81
N TYR A 88 39.14 28.37 -17.58
CA TYR A 88 39.42 29.47 -16.69
C TYR A 88 40.92 29.55 -16.33
N GLN A 89 41.52 28.40 -16.01
CA GLN A 89 42.97 28.33 -15.71
C GLN A 89 43.84 28.78 -16.90
N HIS A 90 43.36 28.60 -18.11
CA HIS A 90 44.04 29.02 -19.34
C HIS A 90 43.67 30.45 -19.76
N GLY A 91 42.84 31.15 -19.00
CA GLY A 91 42.41 32.53 -19.25
C GLY A 91 41.47 32.69 -20.46
N ILE A 92 40.79 31.62 -20.85
CA ILE A 92 39.90 31.56 -22.04
C ILE A 92 38.47 31.98 -21.71
N THR A 93 37.98 31.71 -20.47
CA THR A 93 36.62 32.04 -20.03
C THR A 93 36.61 32.89 -18.75
N SER A 94 35.43 33.49 -18.47
CA SER A 94 35.25 34.30 -17.26
C SER A 94 34.74 33.45 -16.09
N SER A 95 34.99 33.90 -14.85
CA SER A 95 34.51 33.23 -13.64
C SER A 95 32.97 33.24 -13.48
N VAL A 96 32.25 34.06 -14.24
CA VAL A 96 30.81 34.24 -14.11
C VAL A 96 30.03 33.02 -14.66
N GLU A 97 30.48 32.45 -15.76
CA GLU A 97 29.86 31.24 -16.34
C GLU A 97 29.98 30.01 -15.42
N GLY A 98 31.15 29.87 -14.76
CA GLY A 98 31.36 28.77 -13.78
C GLY A 98 30.42 28.83 -12.56
N VAL A 99 30.10 30.05 -12.09
CA VAL A 99 29.19 30.23 -10.93
C VAL A 99 27.77 29.78 -11.24
N GLU A 100 27.24 30.02 -12.44
CA GLU A 100 25.91 29.58 -12.84
C GLU A 100 25.84 28.05 -12.94
N THR A 101 26.86 27.42 -13.48
CA THR A 101 26.96 25.96 -13.55
C THR A 101 27.02 25.32 -12.15
N ASP A 102 27.79 25.90 -11.24
CA ASP A 102 27.86 25.45 -9.83
C ASP A 102 26.51 25.55 -9.13
N ILE A 103 25.77 26.65 -9.33
CA ILE A 103 24.42 26.82 -8.76
C ILE A 103 23.47 25.74 -9.25
N ASN A 104 23.50 25.45 -10.57
CA ASN A 104 22.64 24.42 -11.16
C ASN A 104 23.02 23.01 -10.66
N ALA A 105 24.31 22.72 -10.49
CA ALA A 105 24.77 21.46 -9.94
C ALA A 105 24.32 21.26 -8.48
N ASN A 106 24.44 22.31 -7.65
CA ASN A 106 23.94 22.25 -6.26
C ASN A 106 22.44 22.03 -6.18
N LYS A 107 21.65 22.67 -7.08
CA LYS A 107 20.21 22.44 -7.17
C LYS A 107 19.86 21.00 -7.57
N THR A 108 20.61 20.42 -8.51
CA THR A 108 20.44 19.01 -8.89
C THR A 108 20.77 18.07 -7.72
N GLU A 109 21.78 18.37 -6.93
CA GLU A 109 22.14 17.61 -5.74
C GLU A 109 21.04 17.67 -4.66
N GLU A 110 20.46 18.85 -4.45
CA GLU A 110 19.29 19.02 -3.56
C GLU A 110 18.11 18.17 -4.02
N GLN A 111 17.80 18.18 -5.33
CA GLN A 111 16.73 17.35 -5.89
C GLN A 111 17.02 15.86 -5.73
N LEU A 112 18.26 15.42 -5.90
CA LEU A 112 18.67 14.03 -5.65
C LEU A 112 18.48 13.64 -4.19
N ALA A 113 18.85 14.52 -3.26
CA ALA A 113 18.65 14.29 -1.82
C ALA A 113 17.15 14.17 -1.48
N GLU A 114 16.31 15.01 -2.09
CA GLU A 114 14.85 14.97 -1.92
C GLU A 114 14.26 13.64 -2.44
N VAL A 115 14.63 13.23 -3.65
CA VAL A 115 14.20 11.96 -4.26
C VAL A 115 14.61 10.76 -3.39
N ASN A 116 15.86 10.73 -2.93
CA ASN A 116 16.35 9.69 -2.03
C ASN A 116 15.61 9.68 -0.68
N GLY A 117 15.26 10.84 -0.16
CA GLY A 117 14.43 10.97 1.05
C GLY A 117 13.02 10.38 0.83
N LYS A 118 12.38 10.68 -0.31
CA LYS A 118 11.07 10.12 -0.68
C LYS A 118 11.13 8.61 -0.83
N MET A 119 12.15 8.06 -1.49
CA MET A 119 12.34 6.61 -1.62
C MET A 119 12.42 5.92 -0.26
N LYS A 120 13.24 6.43 0.66
CA LYS A 120 13.35 5.89 2.02
C LYS A 120 12.04 5.98 2.81
N ALA A 121 11.29 7.05 2.63
CA ALA A 121 9.98 7.21 3.27
C ALA A 121 8.97 6.18 2.75
N VAL A 122 8.97 5.89 1.44
CA VAL A 122 8.13 4.85 0.83
C VAL A 122 8.54 3.46 1.33
N GLU A 123 9.83 3.16 1.38
CA GLU A 123 10.34 1.90 1.94
C GLU A 123 9.89 1.68 3.39
N ALA A 124 9.99 2.71 4.23
CA ALA A 124 9.51 2.64 5.61
C ALA A 124 8.00 2.37 5.71
N ARG A 125 7.19 2.99 4.83
CA ARG A 125 5.75 2.74 4.76
C ARG A 125 5.44 1.31 4.30
N LEU A 126 6.17 0.78 3.32
CA LEU A 126 6.03 -0.61 2.87
C LEU A 126 6.38 -1.60 3.99
N VAL A 127 7.47 -1.36 4.70
CA VAL A 127 7.85 -2.15 5.89
C VAL A 127 6.73 -2.17 6.92
N ALA A 128 6.15 -1.00 7.23
CA ALA A 128 5.05 -0.90 8.19
C ALA A 128 3.77 -1.63 7.71
N LEU A 129 3.39 -1.50 6.43
CA LEU A 129 2.20 -2.14 5.88
C LEU A 129 2.33 -3.67 5.77
N THR A 130 3.53 -4.17 5.45
CA THR A 130 3.78 -5.60 5.29
C THR A 130 4.20 -6.30 6.59
N ASN A 131 4.38 -5.52 7.66
CA ASN A 131 4.91 -5.99 8.94
C ASN A 131 6.22 -6.80 8.77
N SER A 132 7.04 -6.40 7.82
CA SER A 132 8.32 -7.02 7.50
C SER A 132 9.46 -6.32 8.24
N SER A 133 10.58 -6.99 8.47
CA SER A 133 11.77 -6.36 9.05
C SER A 133 12.51 -5.45 8.06
N SER A 134 12.41 -5.77 6.77
CA SER A 134 13.00 -5.01 5.66
C SER A 134 12.30 -5.33 4.35
N VAL A 135 12.37 -4.40 3.40
CA VAL A 135 11.87 -4.59 2.03
C VAL A 135 13.03 -4.28 1.08
N THR A 136 13.34 -5.21 0.19
CA THR A 136 14.30 -4.99 -0.88
C THR A 136 13.54 -4.75 -2.17
N LEU A 137 13.67 -3.54 -2.71
CA LEU A 137 13.03 -3.14 -3.97
C LEU A 137 14.05 -3.13 -5.09
N THR A 138 13.68 -3.72 -6.21
CA THR A 138 14.48 -3.73 -7.43
C THR A 138 13.87 -2.77 -8.45
N ARG A 139 14.71 -2.02 -9.15
CA ARG A 139 14.27 -1.12 -10.21
C ARG A 139 13.74 -1.91 -11.40
N HIS A 140 12.55 -1.56 -11.84
CA HIS A 140 11.91 -2.08 -13.04
C HIS A 140 11.54 -0.93 -13.98
N THR A 141 11.48 -1.21 -15.28
CA THR A 141 10.95 -0.26 -16.28
C THR A 141 9.49 0.05 -15.96
N LEU A 142 9.15 1.34 -16.01
CA LEU A 142 7.76 1.75 -15.83
C LEU A 142 6.92 1.22 -16.99
N PRO A 143 5.75 0.59 -16.73
CA PRO A 143 4.89 0.10 -17.78
C PRO A 143 4.27 1.26 -18.55
N THR A 144 4.20 1.12 -19.86
CA THR A 144 3.34 1.96 -20.70
C THR A 144 1.93 1.36 -20.66
N VAL A 145 0.96 2.14 -20.20
CA VAL A 145 -0.44 1.70 -20.14
C VAL A 145 -1.12 2.07 -21.46
N ASP A 146 -1.12 1.14 -22.40
CA ASP A 146 -1.83 1.26 -23.68
C ASP A 146 -3.22 0.59 -23.68
N ALA A 147 -3.63 0.01 -22.57
CA ALA A 147 -4.90 -0.67 -22.49
C ALA A 147 -6.06 0.33 -22.32
N ALA A 148 -6.87 0.46 -23.37
CA ALA A 148 -8.18 1.08 -23.26
C ALA A 148 -9.02 0.31 -22.23
N LEU A 149 -9.70 1.03 -21.34
CA LEU A 149 -10.69 0.41 -20.45
C LEU A 149 -11.75 -0.31 -21.31
N PRO A 150 -12.19 -1.53 -20.92
CA PRO A 150 -13.28 -2.20 -21.61
C PRO A 150 -14.49 -1.28 -21.73
N SER A 151 -15.04 -1.15 -22.92
CA SER A 151 -16.20 -0.29 -23.21
C SER A 151 -17.48 -0.70 -22.47
N THR A 152 -17.50 -1.91 -21.92
CA THR A 152 -18.60 -2.44 -21.12
C THR A 152 -18.10 -2.84 -19.73
N LEU A 153 -18.07 -1.86 -18.82
CA LEU A 153 -17.99 -2.15 -17.39
C LEU A 153 -19.40 -2.53 -16.92
N GLY A 154 -19.74 -3.82 -17.04
CA GLY A 154 -21.06 -4.31 -16.68
C GLY A 154 -21.33 -4.34 -15.17
N TYR A 155 -22.60 -4.49 -14.80
CA TYR A 155 -23.04 -4.64 -13.40
C TYR A 155 -22.33 -5.76 -12.63
N GLU A 156 -21.72 -6.73 -13.33
CA GLU A 156 -20.93 -7.82 -12.74
C GLU A 156 -19.73 -7.31 -11.91
N LEU A 157 -19.15 -6.16 -12.27
CA LEU A 157 -18.08 -5.55 -11.47
C LEU A 157 -18.59 -4.97 -10.15
N LEU A 158 -19.82 -4.45 -10.15
CA LEU A 158 -20.47 -3.98 -8.91
C LEU A 158 -20.73 -5.15 -7.96
N ALA A 159 -21.19 -6.30 -8.52
CA ALA A 159 -21.43 -7.50 -7.73
C ALA A 159 -20.15 -8.09 -7.09
N ARG A 160 -18.98 -7.79 -7.63
CA ARG A 160 -17.67 -8.21 -7.08
C ARG A 160 -17.11 -7.26 -6.01
N ARG A 161 -17.72 -6.11 -5.81
CA ARG A 161 -17.27 -5.15 -4.79
C ARG A 161 -17.63 -5.65 -3.39
N PRO A 162 -16.64 -5.84 -2.49
CA PRO A 162 -16.88 -6.37 -1.15
C PRO A 162 -17.72 -5.44 -0.27
N ASP A 163 -17.59 -4.11 -0.44
CA ASP A 163 -18.40 -3.12 0.27
C ASP A 163 -19.89 -3.22 -0.06
N LEU A 164 -20.24 -3.52 -1.31
CA LEU A 164 -21.63 -3.76 -1.71
C LEU A 164 -22.13 -5.11 -1.22
N GLN A 165 -21.28 -6.13 -1.18
CA GLN A 165 -21.60 -7.44 -0.61
C GLN A 165 -21.84 -7.33 0.90
N GLU A 166 -21.01 -6.58 1.61
CA GLU A 166 -21.19 -6.31 3.04
C GLU A 166 -22.55 -5.66 3.30
N ALA A 167 -22.90 -4.58 2.56
CA ALA A 167 -24.16 -3.87 2.69
C ALA A 167 -25.39 -4.75 2.37
N HIS A 168 -25.24 -5.77 1.54
CA HIS A 168 -26.31 -6.73 1.24
C HIS A 168 -26.62 -7.66 2.42
N TRP A 169 -25.65 -7.93 3.29
CA TRP A 169 -25.80 -8.86 4.42
C TRP A 169 -26.21 -8.19 5.73
N TYR A 170 -26.22 -6.85 5.79
CA TYR A 170 -26.76 -6.07 6.92
C TYR A 170 -28.22 -5.74 6.69
#